data_f151b1cc4f130e1a78bbb8656ec74685
#
_entry.id   f151b1cc4f130e1a78bbb8656ec74685
#
_cell.length_a   1.000
_cell.length_b   1.000
_cell.length_c   1.000
_cell.angle_alpha   90.00
_cell.angle_beta   90.00
_cell.angle_gamma   90.00
#
_symmetry.space_group_name_H-M   'P 1'
#
loop_
_entity.id
_entity.type
_entity.pdbx_description
1 polymer ?
#
loop_
_entity_poly.entity_id
_entity_poly.type
_entity_poly.pdbx_seq_one_letter_code
_entity_poly.pdbx_strand_id
1 'polypeptide(L)' 'MIHIKKFMDKMSVMEAKQSKDVVLPINDARGLRDDIAKLLSDLYEYANKKIDEKENQVIEVQIKGGGFK' A
#
# COMPACT_ATOMS: atom_id res chain seq x y z
N MET A 1 9.68 6.24 -1.27
CA MET A 1 8.41 6.51 -1.95
C MET A 1 8.04 7.97 -1.80
N ILE A 2 8.52 8.71 -2.74
CA ILE A 2 8.42 10.17 -2.65
C ILE A 2 7.00 10.68 -2.84
N HIS A 3 6.21 9.99 -3.67
CA HIS A 3 4.85 10.46 -3.95
C HIS A 3 3.92 10.24 -2.76
N ILE A 4 4.14 9.18 -2.02
CA ILE A 4 3.37 8.95 -0.80
C ILE A 4 3.71 10.03 0.22
N LYS A 5 4.99 10.35 0.36
CA LYS A 5 5.39 11.39 1.29
C LYS A 5 4.81 12.74 0.89
N LYS A 6 4.86 13.07 -0.40
CA LYS A 6 4.29 14.32 -0.88
C LYS A 6 2.79 14.40 -0.60
N PHE A 7 2.10 13.27 -0.77
CA PHE A 7 0.68 13.23 -0.48
C PHE A 7 0.42 13.48 1.00
N MET A 8 1.20 12.83 1.87
CA MET A 8 1.01 13.01 3.30
C MET A 8 1.29 14.44 3.74
N ASP A 9 2.32 15.05 3.17
CA ASP A 9 2.62 16.44 3.47
C ASP A 9 1.47 17.35 3.02
N LYS A 10 0.92 17.08 1.84
CA LYS A 10 -0.18 17.87 1.34
C LYS A 10 -1.43 17.70 2.22
N MET A 11 -1.67 16.49 2.68
CA MET A 11 -2.79 16.24 3.59
C MET A 11 -2.65 17.07 4.86
N SER A 12 -1.45 17.11 5.42
CA SER A 12 -1.24 17.89 6.64
C SER A 12 -1.55 19.36 6.41
N VAL A 13 -1.12 19.89 5.27
CA VAL A 13 -1.39 21.30 4.96
C VAL A 13 -2.88 21.55 4.80
N MET A 14 -3.56 20.66 4.07
CA MET A 14 -4.99 20.82 3.83
C MET A 14 -5.79 20.70 5.12
N GLU A 15 -5.40 19.78 5.99
CA GLU A 15 -6.07 19.62 7.27
C GLU A 15 -5.89 20.85 8.14
N ALA A 16 -4.69 21.44 8.13
CA ALA A 16 -4.44 22.65 8.89
C ALA A 16 -5.30 23.80 8.42
N LYS A 17 -5.61 23.82 7.13
CA LYS A 17 -6.49 24.84 6.55
C LYS A 17 -7.96 24.50 6.69
N GLN A 18 -8.27 23.32 7.22
CA GLN A 18 -9.64 22.84 7.36
C GLN A 18 -10.34 22.74 6.00
N SER A 19 -9.57 22.35 4.99
CA SER A 19 -10.12 22.15 3.65
C SER A 19 -10.97 20.88 3.63
N LYS A 20 -12.01 20.89 2.82
CA LYS A 20 -12.86 19.72 2.68
C LYS A 20 -12.34 18.73 1.65
N ASP A 21 -11.53 19.22 0.73
CA ASP A 21 -11.05 18.43 -0.40
C ASP A 21 -9.56 18.54 -0.52
N VAL A 22 -8.97 17.47 -1.06
CA VAL A 22 -7.56 17.49 -1.46
C VAL A 22 -7.53 17.36 -2.96
N VAL A 23 -6.90 18.33 -3.62
CA VAL A 23 -6.80 18.34 -5.09
C VAL A 23 -5.36 18.04 -5.48
N LEU A 24 -5.18 17.05 -6.34
CA LEU A 24 -3.87 16.66 -6.83
C LEU A 24 -3.85 16.75 -8.35
N PRO A 25 -2.76 17.27 -8.93
CA PRO A 25 -2.59 17.12 -10.37
C PRO A 25 -2.57 15.66 -10.75
N ILE A 26 -3.01 15.36 -11.97
CA ILE A 26 -3.10 13.97 -12.39
C ILE A 26 -1.74 13.26 -12.34
N ASN A 27 -0.66 13.96 -12.63
CA ASN A 27 0.66 13.33 -12.57
C ASN A 27 1.03 12.95 -11.15
N ASP A 28 0.68 13.80 -10.18
CA ASP A 28 0.95 13.48 -8.77
C ASP A 28 0.09 12.31 -8.32
N ALA A 29 -1.15 12.26 -8.77
CA ALA A 29 -2.04 11.16 -8.42
C ALA A 29 -1.54 9.84 -8.99
N ARG A 30 -1.01 9.88 -10.21
CA ARG A 30 -0.43 8.68 -10.81
C ARG A 30 0.79 8.20 -10.05
N GLY A 31 1.65 9.13 -9.66
CA GLY A 31 2.82 8.77 -8.86
C GLY A 31 2.43 8.15 -7.54
N LEU A 32 1.42 8.70 -6.90
CA LEU A 32 0.91 8.16 -5.65
C LEU A 32 0.36 6.75 -5.86
N ARG A 33 -0.41 6.55 -6.92
CA ARG A 33 -0.96 5.24 -7.25
C ARG A 33 0.17 4.24 -7.45
N ASP A 34 1.21 4.62 -8.18
CA ASP A 34 2.31 3.72 -8.46
C ASP A 34 3.10 3.39 -7.20
N ASP A 35 3.30 4.37 -6.33
CA ASP A 35 3.97 4.12 -5.06
C ASP A 35 3.18 3.15 -4.20
N ILE A 36 1.87 3.33 -4.16
CA ILE A 36 1.01 2.43 -3.38
C ILE A 36 1.05 1.03 -3.96
N ALA A 37 0.98 0.92 -5.27
CA ALA A 37 1.02 -0.40 -5.92
C ALA A 37 2.32 -1.11 -5.60
N LYS A 38 3.43 -0.40 -5.64
CA LYS A 38 4.72 -1.00 -5.32
C LYS A 38 4.78 -1.42 -3.85
N LEU A 39 4.28 -0.57 -2.98
CA LEU A 39 4.29 -0.88 -1.56
C LEU A 39 3.46 -2.13 -1.26
N LEU A 40 2.28 -2.23 -1.86
CA LEU A 40 1.44 -3.39 -1.67
C LEU A 40 2.09 -4.65 -2.20
N SER A 41 2.75 -4.53 -3.35
CA SER A 41 3.46 -5.66 -3.94
C SER A 41 4.60 -6.13 -3.05
N ASP A 42 5.35 -5.18 -2.50
CA ASP A 42 6.45 -5.51 -1.60
C ASP A 42 5.95 -6.19 -0.34
N LEU A 43 4.86 -5.68 0.21
CA LEU A 43 4.28 -6.28 1.41
C LEU A 43 3.78 -7.69 1.13
N TYR A 44 3.18 -7.89 0.00
CA TYR A 44 2.67 -9.18 -0.38
C TYR A 44 3.80 -10.20 -0.50
N GLU A 45 4.89 -9.79 -1.15
CA GLU A 45 6.05 -10.67 -1.29
C GLU A 45 6.67 -11.00 0.05
N TYR A 46 6.76 -10.00 0.91
CA TYR A 46 7.31 -10.22 2.24
C TYR A 46 6.48 -11.21 3.02
N ALA A 47 5.18 -11.07 2.97
CA ALA A 47 4.27 -11.96 3.68
C ALA A 47 4.38 -13.39 3.17
N ASN A 48 4.44 -13.56 1.85
CA ASN A 48 4.57 -14.90 1.27
C ASN A 48 5.89 -15.54 1.65
N LYS A 49 6.95 -14.76 1.61
CA LYS A 49 8.26 -15.28 1.96
C LYS A 49 8.30 -15.73 3.40
N LYS A 50 7.69 -14.95 4.27
CA LYS A 50 7.67 -15.28 5.68
C LYS A 50 6.88 -16.55 5.94
N ILE A 51 5.78 -16.72 5.23
CA ILE A 51 4.98 -17.94 5.37
C ILE A 51 5.78 -19.14 4.92
N ASP A 52 6.47 -19.03 3.80
CA ASP A 52 7.29 -20.13 3.29
C ASP A 52 8.37 -20.53 4.29
N GLU A 53 8.97 -19.55 4.92
CA GLU A 53 10.00 -19.82 5.88
C GLU A 53 9.49 -20.57 7.09
N LYS A 54 8.27 -20.25 7.49
CA LYS A 54 7.71 -20.92 8.60
C LYS A 54 7.29 -22.28 8.27
N GLU A 55 6.74 -22.51 7.39
CA GLU A 55 6.30 -23.62 7.30
C GLU A 55 6.42 -24.41 6.46
N ASN A 56 6.86 -23.89 5.86
CA ASN A 56 6.93 -24.78 5.21
C ASN A 56 5.96 -25.67 5.52
N GLN A 57 5.16 -25.54 6.21
CA GLN A 57 4.29 -26.20 6.66
C GLN A 57 3.06 -25.92 6.48
N VAL A 58 2.45 -25.55 6.47
CA VAL A 58 1.34 -25.26 6.27
C VAL A 58 0.71 -25.02 5.38
N ILE A 59 0.68 -25.16 5.17
CA ILE A 59 0.08 -24.80 4.62
C ILE A 59 -0.65 -24.86 4.02
N GLU A 60 -0.88 -25.14 3.84
CA GLU A 60 -1.56 -24.92 3.34
C GLU A 60 -2.38 -24.66 3.21
N VAL A 61 -2.80 -24.60 3.56
CA VAL A 61 -3.60 -24.14 3.62
C VAL A 61 -4.20 -23.48 3.37
N GLN A 62 -4.47 -23.18 3.40
CA GLN A 62 -5.01 -22.34 3.31
C GLN A 62 -5.25 -21.65 2.64
N ILE A 63 -5.09 -21.59 2.34
CA ILE A 63 -5.29 -20.82 1.70
C ILE A 63 -5.92 -20.88 0.90
N LYS A 64 -6.20 -21.34 0.79
CA LYS A 64 -6.79 -21.25 0.19
C LYS A 64 -7.47 -20.71 -0.04
N GLY A 65 -7.48 -20.49 0.33
CA GLY A 65 -8.06 -19.70 0.25
C GLY A 65 -8.46 -19.04 0.29
N GLY A 66 -8.52 -19.21 0.40
CA GLY A 66 -8.82 -18.35 0.53
C GLY A 66 -9.06 -17.62 0.65
N GLY A 67 -9.09 -17.72 0.80
CA GLY A 67 -9.22 -16.76 0.99
C GLY A 67 -9.36 -15.96 0.87
N PHE A 68 -9.52 -15.77 0.70
CA PHE A 68 -9.56 -14.80 0.56
C PHE A 68 -10.13 -14.50 0.09
N LYS A 69 -10.28 -14.79 -0.07
CA LYS A 69 -10.53 -14.38 -0.56
C LYS A 69 -10.99 -14.25 -0.69
#